data_5f0d003b09a72dca6b2a549138551179
#
_entry.id   5f0d003b09a72dca6b2a549138551179
#
_cell.length_a   1.000
_cell.length_b   1.000
_cell.length_c   1.000
_cell.angle_alpha   90.00
_cell.angle_beta   90.00
_cell.angle_gamma   90.00
#
_symmetry.space_group_name_H-M   'P 1'
#
loop_
_entity.id
_entity.type
_entity.pdbx_description
1 polymer ?
#
loop_
_entity_poly.entity_id
_entity_poly.type
_entity_poly.pdbx_seq_one_letter_code
_entity_poly.pdbx_strand_id
1 'polypeptide(L)'
;LPTYRDAAEKVREMFLANLALIGEIPAPTFEERSRAEMVAERFAAAGLQACVVDRLDNASALLPGTEGSSTLLLAAHADTLPAEDNKPDIEIHQDRVVGPFVGDNALALAALATLPVLLEQLNIRLKSNVVLLAASRSLGRGNLDGLRHFLAESGTPFQSALCLESFQLGRLNYAAMGMLRGEMTCRLPANYDWAQFGSTGTIIPMGDIISRISRIPVPQRPLTTIIMGTVQGGISPGNVARETTLGFEVRSESASHSEPGARATGGHCERCHCAIRASRSTWTSMPGANRVPSTSDIRWCARAGPFSADSV
;
A
#
# COMPACT_ATOMS: atom_id res chain seq x y z
N LEU A 1 -10.38 28.48 19.41
CA LEU A 1 -10.22 28.28 17.95
C LEU A 1 -9.34 29.34 17.28
N PRO A 2 -9.46 30.69 17.59
CA PRO A 2 -8.55 31.68 17.04
C PRO A 2 -7.06 31.32 17.29
N THR A 3 -6.74 30.89 18.51
CA THR A 3 -5.39 30.53 18.93
C THR A 3 -4.79 29.42 18.11
N TYR A 4 -5.56 28.39 17.72
CA TYR A 4 -5.07 27.28 16.88
C TYR A 4 -4.75 27.76 15.47
N ARG A 5 -5.59 28.63 14.92
CA ARG A 5 -5.37 29.20 13.59
C ARG A 5 -4.12 30.10 13.57
N ASP A 6 -3.95 30.96 14.58
CA ASP A 6 -2.79 31.82 14.68
C ASP A 6 -1.48 31.02 14.84
N ALA A 7 -1.50 29.94 15.62
CA ALA A 7 -0.36 29.07 15.77
C ALA A 7 -0.03 28.31 14.46
N ALA A 8 -1.06 27.84 13.74
CA ALA A 8 -0.88 27.20 12.45
C ALA A 8 -0.27 28.17 11.40
N GLU A 9 -0.71 29.43 11.38
CA GLU A 9 -0.13 30.42 10.49
C GLU A 9 1.35 30.70 10.78
N LYS A 10 1.78 30.69 12.04
CA LYS A 10 3.17 30.87 12.43
C LYS A 10 4.09 29.74 11.95
N VAL A 11 3.58 28.52 11.83
CA VAL A 11 4.36 27.37 11.35
C VAL A 11 4.16 27.08 9.86
N ARG A 12 3.35 27.86 9.17
CA ARG A 12 2.98 27.67 7.78
C ARG A 12 4.18 27.56 6.85
N GLU A 13 5.11 28.52 6.95
CA GLU A 13 6.31 28.53 6.11
C GLU A 13 7.20 27.31 6.34
N MET A 14 7.36 26.89 7.61
CA MET A 14 8.10 25.69 7.95
C MET A 14 7.39 24.43 7.39
N PHE A 15 6.07 24.38 7.49
CA PHE A 15 5.28 23.30 6.95
C PHE A 15 5.44 23.18 5.42
N LEU A 16 5.36 24.30 4.70
CA LEU A 16 5.54 24.33 3.25
C LEU A 16 6.98 23.97 2.85
N ALA A 17 7.98 24.41 3.61
CA ALA A 17 9.37 24.00 3.40
C ALA A 17 9.57 22.50 3.61
N ASN A 18 9.01 21.93 4.69
CA ASN A 18 9.04 20.48 4.91
C ASN A 18 8.32 19.73 3.80
N LEU A 19 7.19 20.23 3.32
CA LEU A 19 6.43 19.62 2.23
C LEU A 19 7.24 19.58 0.93
N ALA A 20 7.91 20.67 0.57
CA ALA A 20 8.77 20.70 -0.61
C ALA A 20 9.98 19.77 -0.46
N LEU A 21 10.74 19.90 0.64
CA LEU A 21 11.93 19.09 0.88
C LEU A 21 11.68 17.59 0.87
N ILE A 22 10.55 17.15 1.46
CA ILE A 22 10.19 15.73 1.52
C ILE A 22 9.57 15.29 0.19
N GLY A 23 8.69 16.10 -0.37
CA GLY A 23 7.89 15.75 -1.55
C GLY A 23 8.70 15.70 -2.84
N GLU A 24 9.77 16.52 -2.96
CA GLU A 24 10.67 16.51 -4.13
C GLU A 24 11.59 15.29 -4.21
N ILE A 25 11.67 14.47 -3.15
CA ILE A 25 12.46 13.24 -3.17
C ILE A 25 11.58 12.10 -3.69
N PRO A 26 11.87 11.50 -4.86
CA PRO A 26 11.17 10.32 -5.32
C PRO A 26 11.32 9.17 -4.32
N ALA A 27 10.24 8.47 -4.05
CA ALA A 27 10.26 7.34 -3.14
C ALA A 27 9.30 6.23 -3.60
N PRO A 28 9.48 5.64 -4.80
CA PRO A 28 8.67 4.51 -5.19
C PRO A 28 8.85 3.38 -4.17
N THR A 29 7.81 2.58 -3.98
CA THR A 29 7.83 1.46 -3.02
C THR A 29 9.07 0.58 -3.22
N PHE A 30 9.84 0.35 -2.17
CA PHE A 30 11.18 -0.27 -2.05
C PHE A 30 12.38 0.65 -2.33
N GLU A 31 12.18 1.93 -2.63
CA GLU A 31 13.24 2.90 -2.89
C GLU A 31 13.09 4.16 -2.01
N GLU A 32 12.61 3.99 -0.77
CA GLU A 32 12.23 5.10 0.11
C GLU A 32 13.41 5.71 0.89
N ARG A 33 14.60 5.11 0.83
CA ARG A 33 15.76 5.43 1.67
C ARG A 33 16.06 6.93 1.77
N SER A 34 16.19 7.61 0.63
CA SER A 34 16.55 9.04 0.59
C SER A 34 15.47 9.92 1.21
N ARG A 35 14.18 9.59 1.00
CA ARG A 35 13.05 10.30 1.62
C ARG A 35 12.99 10.05 3.12
N ALA A 36 13.24 8.83 3.57
CA ALA A 36 13.29 8.48 4.98
C ALA A 36 14.41 9.23 5.71
N GLU A 37 15.59 9.36 5.11
CA GLU A 37 16.70 10.13 5.65
C GLU A 37 16.33 11.61 5.78
N MET A 38 15.71 12.21 4.75
CA MET A 38 15.20 13.58 4.83
C MET A 38 14.18 13.76 5.95
N VAL A 39 13.23 12.84 6.11
CA VAL A 39 12.24 12.90 7.20
C VAL A 39 12.93 12.82 8.56
N ALA A 40 13.90 11.92 8.74
CA ALA A 40 14.67 11.82 9.98
C ALA A 40 15.46 13.10 10.30
N GLU A 41 16.04 13.75 9.28
CA GLU A 41 16.69 15.07 9.42
C GLU A 41 15.68 16.14 9.86
N ARG A 42 14.47 16.16 9.28
CA ARG A 42 13.41 17.10 9.68
C ARG A 42 12.92 16.85 11.10
N PHE A 43 12.82 15.59 11.52
CA PHE A 43 12.52 15.22 12.90
C PHE A 43 13.60 15.73 13.87
N ALA A 44 14.87 15.54 13.53
CA ALA A 44 15.99 16.04 14.35
C ALA A 44 15.99 17.58 14.43
N ALA A 45 15.75 18.26 13.30
CA ALA A 45 15.65 19.72 13.24
C ALA A 45 14.48 20.28 14.08
N ALA A 46 13.40 19.51 14.24
CA ALA A 46 12.27 19.83 15.10
C ALA A 46 12.50 19.49 16.60
N GLY A 47 13.71 19.05 16.97
CA GLY A 47 14.08 18.76 18.36
C GLY A 47 13.59 17.41 18.89
N LEU A 48 13.16 16.49 18.02
CA LEU A 48 12.78 15.15 18.42
C LEU A 48 13.99 14.30 18.83
N GLN A 49 13.76 13.30 19.65
CA GLN A 49 14.77 12.37 20.14
C GLN A 49 14.77 11.05 19.36
N ALA A 50 15.87 10.29 19.45
CA ALA A 50 15.98 8.97 18.83
C ALA A 50 15.56 8.94 17.37
N CYS A 51 15.98 9.95 16.59
CA CYS A 51 15.73 10.02 15.15
C CYS A 51 16.57 8.95 14.44
N VAL A 52 15.94 7.94 13.88
CA VAL A 52 16.61 6.81 13.23
C VAL A 52 15.91 6.41 11.93
N VAL A 53 16.70 5.87 11.01
CA VAL A 53 16.18 5.16 9.82
C VAL A 53 16.55 3.69 9.96
N ASP A 54 15.54 2.82 9.96
CA ASP A 54 15.75 1.39 10.15
C ASP A 54 16.19 0.68 8.87
N ARG A 55 16.36 -0.66 8.95
CA ARG A 55 16.80 -1.49 7.81
C ARG A 55 15.77 -1.65 6.69
N LEU A 56 14.51 -1.31 6.94
CA LEU A 56 13.47 -1.30 5.92
C LEU A 56 13.14 0.12 5.44
N ASP A 57 13.98 1.12 5.79
CA ASP A 57 13.82 2.52 5.41
C ASP A 57 12.60 3.21 6.06
N ASN A 58 12.18 2.75 7.26
CA ASN A 58 11.28 3.55 8.09
C ASN A 58 12.07 4.64 8.80
N ALA A 59 11.60 5.88 8.77
CA ALA A 59 12.14 6.94 9.63
C ALA A 59 11.26 7.08 10.87
N SER A 60 11.86 7.05 12.05
CA SER A 60 11.13 7.21 13.32
C SER A 60 11.82 8.17 14.26
N ALA A 61 11.03 8.80 15.14
CA ALA A 61 11.50 9.69 16.17
C ALA A 61 10.58 9.70 17.38
N LEU A 62 11.09 10.12 18.53
CA LEU A 62 10.38 10.20 19.80
C LEU A 62 10.17 11.66 20.22
N LEU A 63 8.92 12.03 20.45
CA LEU A 63 8.52 13.21 21.22
C LEU A 63 8.21 12.78 22.65
N PRO A 64 9.07 13.09 23.63
CA PRO A 64 8.83 12.65 25.01
C PRO A 64 7.64 13.36 25.63
N GLY A 65 6.83 12.61 26.34
CA GLY A 65 5.74 13.12 27.16
C GLY A 65 6.23 13.54 28.56
N THR A 66 5.41 14.32 29.25
CA THR A 66 5.74 14.77 30.61
C THR A 66 5.63 13.68 31.67
N GLU A 67 4.82 12.66 31.43
CA GLU A 67 4.64 11.51 32.35
C GLU A 67 5.29 10.22 31.78
N GLY A 68 5.34 10.07 30.46
CA GLY A 68 5.99 8.96 29.78
C GLY A 68 5.39 7.56 30.01
N SER A 69 4.25 7.48 30.71
CA SER A 69 3.64 6.21 31.15
C SER A 69 2.91 5.46 30.02
N SER A 70 2.65 6.12 28.92
CA SER A 70 1.99 5.56 27.72
C SER A 70 2.62 6.10 26.46
N THR A 71 2.49 5.37 25.37
CA THR A 71 3.05 5.76 24.06
C THR A 71 1.98 5.70 22.97
N LEU A 72 1.86 6.79 22.23
CA LEU A 72 1.03 6.92 21.04
C LEU A 72 1.93 6.80 19.82
N LEU A 73 1.46 6.10 18.78
CA LEU A 73 2.09 6.07 17.47
C LEU A 73 1.35 7.01 16.51
N LEU A 74 2.08 7.93 15.89
CA LEU A 74 1.60 8.71 14.75
C LEU A 74 2.38 8.27 13.51
N ALA A 75 1.71 7.70 12.53
CA ALA A 75 2.34 7.14 11.35
C ALA A 75 1.79 7.79 10.07
N ALA A 76 2.65 7.99 9.07
CA ALA A 76 2.31 8.30 7.70
C ALA A 76 3.17 7.45 6.76
N HIS A 77 2.65 7.06 5.60
CA HIS A 77 3.49 6.31 4.66
C HIS A 77 4.43 7.23 3.88
N ALA A 78 5.63 6.73 3.59
CA ALA A 78 6.67 7.48 2.90
C ALA A 78 6.76 7.13 1.41
N ASP A 79 6.27 5.95 1.03
CA ASP A 79 6.35 5.48 -0.35
C ASP A 79 5.27 6.11 -1.26
N THR A 80 5.60 6.14 -2.56
CA THR A 80 4.72 6.63 -3.62
C THR A 80 4.55 5.55 -4.69
N LEU A 81 3.59 5.75 -5.59
CA LEU A 81 3.58 5.01 -6.84
C LEU A 81 4.76 5.47 -7.73
N PRO A 82 5.23 4.63 -8.67
CA PRO A 82 6.19 5.07 -9.67
C PRO A 82 5.64 6.26 -10.46
N ALA A 83 6.42 7.32 -10.60
CA ALA A 83 6.07 8.44 -11.47
C ALA A 83 6.49 8.12 -12.91
N GLU A 84 5.63 8.43 -13.89
CA GLU A 84 5.96 8.27 -15.31
C GLU A 84 7.04 9.26 -15.76
N ASP A 85 7.05 10.46 -15.18
CA ASP A 85 8.08 11.48 -15.37
C ASP A 85 8.84 11.72 -14.05
N ASN A 86 10.15 11.47 -14.06
CA ASN A 86 11.04 11.63 -12.91
C ASN A 86 11.29 13.10 -12.50
N LYS A 87 10.33 13.99 -12.66
CA LYS A 87 10.45 15.38 -12.19
C LYS A 87 9.48 15.64 -11.04
N PRO A 88 9.95 15.53 -9.81
CA PRO A 88 9.16 15.88 -8.64
C PRO A 88 9.19 17.40 -8.40
N ASP A 89 8.79 18.19 -9.37
CA ASP A 89 8.68 19.64 -9.19
C ASP A 89 7.43 19.94 -8.35
N ILE A 90 7.63 20.48 -7.16
CA ILE A 90 6.56 20.96 -6.29
C ILE A 90 6.41 22.48 -6.47
N GLU A 91 5.25 22.89 -6.95
CA GLU A 91 4.90 24.29 -7.12
C GLU A 91 4.06 24.76 -5.94
N ILE A 92 4.55 25.78 -5.23
CA ILE A 92 3.82 26.42 -4.12
C ILE A 92 3.17 27.69 -4.63
N HIS A 93 1.85 27.68 -4.72
CA HIS A 93 1.03 28.84 -5.05
C HIS A 93 0.43 29.46 -3.76
N GLN A 94 -0.19 30.62 -3.89
CA GLN A 94 -0.77 31.32 -2.75
C GLN A 94 -1.91 30.52 -2.08
N ASP A 95 -2.70 29.78 -2.87
CA ASP A 95 -3.92 29.07 -2.45
C ASP A 95 -3.81 27.54 -2.53
N ARG A 96 -2.75 26.99 -3.13
CA ARG A 96 -2.57 25.55 -3.34
C ARG A 96 -1.10 25.18 -3.50
N VAL A 97 -0.82 23.89 -3.32
CA VAL A 97 0.45 23.27 -3.69
C VAL A 97 0.16 22.20 -4.74
N VAL A 98 0.95 22.19 -5.81
CA VAL A 98 0.80 21.26 -6.93
C VAL A 98 2.11 20.49 -7.10
N GLY A 99 2.01 19.18 -7.30
CA GLY A 99 3.15 18.31 -7.52
C GLY A 99 2.76 16.85 -7.46
N PRO A 100 3.61 15.94 -7.97
CA PRO A 100 3.33 14.51 -7.91
C PRO A 100 3.31 14.01 -6.46
N PHE A 101 2.26 13.28 -6.10
CA PHE A 101 2.10 12.65 -4.78
C PHE A 101 2.17 13.62 -3.57
N VAL A 102 1.99 14.94 -3.77
CA VAL A 102 1.92 15.92 -2.68
C VAL A 102 0.84 15.53 -1.68
N GLY A 103 -0.35 15.20 -2.18
CA GLY A 103 -1.47 14.77 -1.34
C GLY A 103 -1.35 13.33 -0.81
N ASP A 104 -0.50 12.47 -1.39
CA ASP A 104 -0.43 11.05 -1.07
C ASP A 104 1.03 10.53 -1.11
N ASN A 105 1.86 10.76 -0.07
CA ASN A 105 1.44 11.27 1.24
C ASN A 105 2.46 12.28 1.82
N ALA A 106 3.14 13.08 0.95
CA ALA A 106 4.14 14.05 1.41
C ALA A 106 3.55 15.07 2.40
N LEU A 107 2.27 15.44 2.21
CA LEU A 107 1.56 16.36 3.09
C LEU A 107 1.47 15.85 4.54
N ALA A 108 1.17 14.56 4.72
CA ALA A 108 1.11 13.97 6.05
C ALA A 108 2.50 13.85 6.70
N LEU A 109 3.54 13.55 5.92
CA LEU A 109 4.93 13.54 6.42
C LEU A 109 5.37 14.94 6.85
N ALA A 110 5.05 15.98 6.08
CA ALA A 110 5.32 17.36 6.45
C ALA A 110 4.57 17.75 7.74
N ALA A 111 3.32 17.28 7.91
CA ALA A 111 2.56 17.50 9.12
C ALA A 111 3.21 16.83 10.34
N LEU A 112 3.69 15.59 10.21
CA LEU A 112 4.46 14.90 11.26
C LEU A 112 5.71 15.70 11.64
N ALA A 113 6.49 16.13 10.65
CA ALA A 113 7.73 16.87 10.87
C ALA A 113 7.50 18.26 11.50
N THR A 114 6.33 18.88 11.29
CA THR A 114 6.00 20.21 11.81
C THR A 114 5.27 20.14 13.15
N LEU A 115 4.67 19.00 13.49
CA LEU A 115 3.85 18.83 14.69
C LEU A 115 4.54 19.25 16.00
N PRO A 116 5.82 18.93 16.27
CA PRO A 116 6.48 19.32 17.52
C PRO A 116 6.50 20.84 17.71
N VAL A 117 6.84 21.56 16.64
CA VAL A 117 6.90 23.04 16.67
C VAL A 117 5.50 23.64 16.81
N LEU A 118 4.49 23.06 16.18
CA LEU A 118 3.09 23.50 16.36
C LEU A 118 2.64 23.32 17.82
N LEU A 119 2.96 22.21 18.46
CA LEU A 119 2.62 21.97 19.85
C LEU A 119 3.32 22.98 20.77
N GLU A 120 4.57 23.33 20.48
CA GLU A 120 5.31 24.37 21.21
C GLU A 120 4.65 25.74 21.06
N GLN A 121 4.28 26.14 19.83
CA GLN A 121 3.55 27.40 19.57
C GLN A 121 2.20 27.48 20.31
N LEU A 122 1.56 26.34 20.50
CA LEU A 122 0.30 26.21 21.25
C LEU A 122 0.53 26.10 22.77
N ASN A 123 1.78 26.02 23.23
CA ASN A 123 2.13 25.73 24.62
C ASN A 123 1.47 24.42 25.12
N ILE A 124 1.34 23.44 24.24
CA ILE A 124 0.80 22.12 24.55
C ILE A 124 1.93 21.17 24.88
N ARG A 125 1.89 20.59 26.08
CA ARG A 125 2.75 19.49 26.48
C ARG A 125 1.92 18.23 26.65
N LEU A 126 2.28 17.21 25.90
CA LEU A 126 1.59 15.92 25.95
C LEU A 126 2.06 15.14 27.19
N LYS A 127 1.16 14.39 27.84
CA LYS A 127 1.51 13.52 28.95
C LYS A 127 2.19 12.24 28.48
N SER A 128 1.65 11.65 27.41
CA SER A 128 2.16 10.43 26.79
C SER A 128 3.33 10.72 25.86
N ASN A 129 4.21 9.76 25.73
CA ASN A 129 5.17 9.75 24.66
C ASN A 129 4.47 9.65 23.30
N VAL A 130 5.04 10.29 22.29
CA VAL A 130 4.57 10.13 20.90
C VAL A 130 5.74 9.68 20.05
N VAL A 131 5.56 8.54 19.39
CA VAL A 131 6.47 8.09 18.35
C VAL A 131 5.90 8.53 17.01
N LEU A 132 6.71 9.25 16.24
CA LEU A 132 6.41 9.65 14.88
C LEU A 132 7.08 8.66 13.92
N LEU A 133 6.35 8.19 12.92
CA LEU A 133 6.82 7.17 11.99
C LEU A 133 6.49 7.54 10.55
N ALA A 134 7.50 7.68 9.72
CA ALA A 134 7.36 7.62 8.27
C ALA A 134 7.56 6.15 7.85
N ALA A 135 6.48 5.48 7.52
CA ALA A 135 6.48 4.05 7.22
C ALA A 135 6.79 3.81 5.74
N SER A 136 7.78 2.98 5.46
CA SER A 136 8.11 2.51 4.11
C SER A 136 7.22 1.35 3.66
N ARG A 137 7.32 1.00 2.39
CA ARG A 137 6.73 -0.21 1.79
C ARG A 137 5.25 -0.41 2.12
N SER A 138 4.48 0.67 2.09
CA SER A 138 3.04 0.64 2.41
C SER A 138 2.20 0.25 1.22
N LEU A 139 2.58 0.70 0.02
CA LEU A 139 1.80 0.57 -1.20
C LEU A 139 2.11 -0.72 -1.98
N GLY A 140 1.21 -1.10 -2.86
CA GLY A 140 1.42 -2.17 -3.82
C GLY A 140 1.98 -3.46 -3.22
N ARG A 141 3.13 -3.90 -3.73
CA ARG A 141 3.85 -5.09 -3.26
C ARG A 141 4.51 -4.92 -1.90
N GLY A 142 4.67 -3.69 -1.42
CA GLY A 142 5.20 -3.41 -0.09
C GLY A 142 4.30 -3.93 1.02
N ASN A 143 2.98 -3.90 0.81
CA ASN A 143 2.01 -4.58 1.67
C ASN A 143 2.13 -4.25 3.16
N LEU A 144 2.48 -3.00 3.49
CA LEU A 144 2.71 -2.50 4.85
C LEU A 144 3.89 -3.17 5.57
N ASP A 145 4.87 -3.71 4.84
CA ASP A 145 6.00 -4.43 5.44
C ASP A 145 6.82 -3.53 6.37
N GLY A 146 7.00 -2.25 6.03
CA GLY A 146 7.69 -1.29 6.88
C GLY A 146 7.02 -1.12 8.23
N LEU A 147 5.71 -0.82 8.24
CA LEU A 147 4.94 -0.67 9.48
C LEU A 147 4.93 -1.96 10.31
N ARG A 148 4.73 -3.11 9.68
CA ARG A 148 4.75 -4.42 10.36
C ARG A 148 6.10 -4.70 11.00
N HIS A 149 7.17 -4.45 10.26
CA HIS A 149 8.53 -4.59 10.77
C HIS A 149 8.76 -3.66 11.97
N PHE A 150 8.40 -2.38 11.84
CA PHE A 150 8.55 -1.42 12.93
C PHE A 150 7.81 -1.85 14.20
N LEU A 151 6.57 -2.29 14.08
CA LEU A 151 5.78 -2.76 15.23
C LEU A 151 6.35 -4.03 15.86
N ALA A 152 6.96 -4.91 15.07
CA ALA A 152 7.57 -6.14 15.58
C ALA A 152 8.90 -5.90 16.32
N GLU A 153 9.70 -4.95 15.82
CA GLU A 153 11.07 -4.71 16.33
C GLU A 153 11.16 -3.59 17.37
N SER A 154 10.18 -2.69 17.42
CA SER A 154 10.24 -1.52 18.31
C SER A 154 10.30 -1.88 19.79
N GLY A 155 9.79 -3.04 20.18
CA GLY A 155 9.68 -3.43 21.60
C GLY A 155 8.81 -2.50 22.45
N THR A 156 8.21 -1.45 21.83
CA THR A 156 7.41 -0.44 22.52
C THR A 156 5.94 -0.84 22.53
N PRO A 157 5.29 -0.94 23.69
CA PRO A 157 3.86 -1.14 23.75
C PRO A 157 3.13 0.15 23.40
N PHE A 158 2.56 0.22 22.19
CA PHE A 158 1.73 1.35 21.77
C PHE A 158 0.31 1.19 22.32
N GLN A 159 -0.16 2.21 23.08
CA GLN A 159 -1.52 2.22 23.61
C GLN A 159 -2.55 2.57 22.54
N SER A 160 -2.18 3.43 21.59
CA SER A 160 -3.02 3.87 20.49
C SER A 160 -2.15 4.24 19.30
N ALA A 161 -2.72 4.17 18.10
CA ALA A 161 -2.07 4.59 16.88
C ALA A 161 -3.03 5.42 16.02
N LEU A 162 -2.50 6.44 15.35
CA LEU A 162 -3.17 7.22 14.32
C LEU A 162 -2.33 7.20 13.06
N CYS A 163 -2.96 6.85 11.93
CA CYS A 163 -2.36 6.98 10.62
C CYS A 163 -2.84 8.31 10.00
N LEU A 164 -1.89 9.12 9.57
CA LEU A 164 -2.17 10.37 8.89
C LEU A 164 -2.20 10.13 7.38
N GLU A 165 -3.34 10.49 6.80
CA GLU A 165 -3.58 10.46 5.36
C GLU A 165 -4.10 11.83 4.92
N SER A 166 -3.58 12.37 3.84
CA SER A 166 -3.93 13.71 3.37
C SER A 166 -5.07 13.72 2.34
N PHE A 167 -5.85 12.72 2.36
CA PHE A 167 -6.89 12.43 1.40
C PHE A 167 -8.16 13.29 1.55
N GLN A 168 -8.60 13.54 2.79
CA GLN A 168 -9.77 14.38 3.06
C GLN A 168 -9.71 15.01 4.44
N LEU A 169 -9.56 16.32 4.51
CA LEU A 169 -9.52 17.06 5.75
C LEU A 169 -10.84 16.88 6.55
N GLY A 170 -10.70 16.70 7.86
CA GLY A 170 -11.83 16.55 8.78
C GLY A 170 -12.47 15.17 8.82
N ARG A 171 -11.93 14.19 8.11
CA ARG A 171 -12.40 12.81 8.14
C ARG A 171 -11.57 11.97 9.11
N LEU A 172 -12.24 11.26 9.99
CA LEU A 172 -11.65 10.23 10.85
C LEU A 172 -12.22 8.85 10.46
N ASN A 173 -11.36 7.95 10.01
CA ASN A 173 -11.71 6.57 9.74
C ASN A 173 -11.25 5.70 10.91
N TYR A 174 -12.15 4.91 11.47
CA TYR A 174 -11.90 3.94 12.54
C TYR A 174 -12.17 2.50 12.13
N ALA A 175 -12.47 2.29 10.85
CA ALA A 175 -12.61 0.99 10.22
C ALA A 175 -11.80 0.96 8.93
N ALA A 176 -11.15 -0.16 8.68
CA ALA A 176 -10.38 -0.41 7.46
C ALA A 176 -10.90 -1.66 6.76
N MET A 177 -10.80 -1.68 5.44
CA MET A 177 -11.10 -2.87 4.64
C MET A 177 -9.90 -3.83 4.66
N GLY A 178 -10.17 -5.11 4.82
CA GLY A 178 -9.19 -6.16 4.55
C GLY A 178 -8.83 -6.17 3.06
N MET A 179 -7.59 -6.52 2.73
CA MET A 179 -7.05 -6.48 1.38
C MET A 179 -6.31 -7.77 1.06
N LEU A 180 -6.63 -8.37 -0.09
CA LEU A 180 -5.90 -9.50 -0.66
C LEU A 180 -5.43 -9.12 -2.05
N ARG A 181 -4.12 -9.11 -2.28
CA ARG A 181 -3.52 -8.90 -3.60
C ARG A 181 -3.03 -10.21 -4.16
N GLY A 182 -3.19 -10.40 -5.46
CA GLY A 182 -2.75 -11.59 -6.15
C GLY A 182 -2.34 -11.33 -7.58
N GLU A 183 -1.49 -12.22 -8.06
CA GLU A 183 -1.12 -12.29 -9.48
C GLU A 183 -1.51 -13.66 -10.01
N MET A 184 -2.10 -13.68 -11.19
CA MET A 184 -2.44 -14.90 -11.92
C MET A 184 -1.64 -14.91 -13.21
N THR A 185 -0.79 -15.91 -13.38
CA THR A 185 0.05 -16.04 -14.58
C THR A 185 -0.35 -17.28 -15.36
N CYS A 186 -0.65 -17.08 -16.63
CA CYS A 186 -0.84 -18.14 -17.62
C CYS A 186 0.43 -18.28 -18.44
N ARG A 187 0.95 -19.53 -18.55
CA ARG A 187 2.14 -19.84 -19.34
C ARG A 187 1.85 -20.96 -20.32
N LEU A 188 2.39 -20.85 -21.53
CA LEU A 188 2.42 -21.98 -22.45
C LEU A 188 3.43 -23.02 -21.96
N PRO A 189 3.19 -24.32 -22.23
CA PRO A 189 4.17 -25.36 -21.99
C PRO A 189 5.50 -25.09 -22.70
N ALA A 190 6.61 -25.60 -22.16
CA ALA A 190 7.92 -25.42 -22.78
C ALA A 190 8.01 -26.00 -24.19
N ASN A 191 7.30 -27.10 -24.41
CA ASN A 191 7.21 -27.81 -25.70
C ASN A 191 6.07 -27.32 -26.59
N TYR A 192 5.53 -26.10 -26.34
CA TYR A 192 4.46 -25.57 -27.16
C TYR A 192 4.89 -25.39 -28.61
N ASP A 193 4.12 -26.02 -29.51
CA ASP A 193 4.21 -25.87 -30.94
C ASP A 193 2.88 -25.32 -31.48
N TRP A 194 2.91 -24.19 -32.14
CA TRP A 194 1.72 -23.54 -32.70
C TRP A 194 1.01 -24.40 -33.77
N ALA A 195 1.76 -25.26 -34.45
CA ALA A 195 1.19 -26.18 -35.45
C ALA A 195 0.32 -27.27 -34.83
N GLN A 196 0.65 -27.67 -33.57
CA GLN A 196 -0.09 -28.69 -32.82
C GLN A 196 -1.20 -28.09 -31.95
N PHE A 197 -0.96 -26.92 -31.35
CA PHE A 197 -1.83 -26.33 -30.32
C PHE A 197 -2.61 -25.11 -30.80
N GLY A 198 -2.40 -24.65 -32.06
CA GLY A 198 -3.01 -23.44 -32.61
C GLY A 198 -2.35 -22.15 -32.10
N SER A 199 -2.81 -21.00 -32.62
CA SER A 199 -2.17 -19.71 -32.44
C SER A 199 -2.76 -18.87 -31.28
N THR A 200 -3.55 -19.44 -30.40
CA THR A 200 -4.28 -18.70 -29.35
C THR A 200 -3.40 -18.09 -28.26
N GLY A 201 -2.25 -18.71 -27.98
CA GLY A 201 -1.35 -18.25 -26.92
C GLY A 201 -2.01 -18.15 -25.55
N THR A 202 -1.49 -17.30 -24.68
CA THR A 202 -1.97 -17.11 -23.31
C THR A 202 -2.94 -15.94 -23.14
N ILE A 203 -3.06 -15.05 -24.14
CA ILE A 203 -3.95 -13.87 -24.07
C ILE A 203 -5.42 -14.31 -24.06
N ILE A 204 -5.82 -15.23 -24.92
CA ILE A 204 -7.23 -15.68 -25.01
C ILE A 204 -7.69 -16.35 -23.71
N PRO A 205 -6.97 -17.35 -23.15
CA PRO A 205 -7.32 -17.92 -21.83
C PRO A 205 -7.36 -16.88 -20.72
N MET A 206 -6.46 -15.89 -20.73
CA MET A 206 -6.48 -14.81 -19.74
C MET A 206 -7.72 -13.94 -19.89
N GLY A 207 -8.15 -13.61 -21.11
CA GLY A 207 -9.40 -12.89 -21.38
C GLY A 207 -10.64 -13.63 -20.84
N ASP A 208 -10.69 -14.95 -21.00
CA ASP A 208 -11.77 -15.79 -20.43
C ASP A 208 -11.75 -15.77 -18.90
N ILE A 209 -10.58 -15.84 -18.27
CA ILE A 209 -10.41 -15.72 -16.82
C ILE A 209 -10.92 -14.35 -16.33
N ILE A 210 -10.51 -13.26 -16.97
CA ILE A 210 -10.96 -11.91 -16.65
C ILE A 210 -12.48 -11.80 -16.75
N SER A 211 -13.06 -12.33 -17.83
CA SER A 211 -14.52 -12.37 -18.01
C SER A 211 -15.25 -13.16 -16.93
N ARG A 212 -14.67 -14.28 -16.46
CA ARG A 212 -15.25 -15.07 -15.35
C ARG A 212 -15.13 -14.34 -14.03
N ILE A 213 -14.00 -13.72 -13.73
CA ILE A 213 -13.81 -12.93 -12.51
C ILE A 213 -14.81 -11.77 -12.45
N SER A 214 -15.02 -11.06 -13.57
CA SER A 214 -15.94 -9.92 -13.62
C SER A 214 -17.40 -10.30 -13.37
N ARG A 215 -17.77 -11.58 -13.52
CA ARG A 215 -19.12 -12.10 -13.27
C ARG A 215 -19.30 -12.70 -11.87
N ILE A 216 -18.26 -12.72 -11.03
CA ILE A 216 -18.39 -13.21 -9.66
C ILE A 216 -19.32 -12.24 -8.90
N PRO A 217 -20.44 -12.73 -8.37
CA PRO A 217 -21.29 -11.89 -7.54
C PRO A 217 -20.57 -11.58 -6.23
N VAL A 218 -20.31 -10.31 -5.97
CA VAL A 218 -19.70 -9.84 -4.72
C VAL A 218 -20.76 -9.25 -3.80
N PRO A 219 -20.70 -9.52 -2.48
CA PRO A 219 -21.68 -8.99 -1.54
C PRO A 219 -21.56 -7.47 -1.40
N GLN A 220 -22.70 -6.81 -1.24
CA GLN A 220 -22.77 -5.38 -0.91
C GLN A 220 -22.67 -5.13 0.60
N ARG A 221 -22.96 -6.16 1.41
CA ARG A 221 -22.83 -6.16 2.87
C ARG A 221 -22.37 -7.54 3.33
N PRO A 222 -21.17 -7.67 3.89
CA PRO A 222 -20.12 -6.63 3.99
C PRO A 222 -19.65 -6.19 2.60
N LEU A 223 -19.33 -4.90 2.45
CA LEU A 223 -18.89 -4.36 1.17
C LEU A 223 -17.64 -5.12 0.70
N THR A 224 -17.73 -5.68 -0.50
CA THR A 224 -16.63 -6.43 -1.12
C THR A 224 -16.45 -5.96 -2.56
N THR A 225 -15.22 -5.79 -3.00
CA THR A 225 -14.88 -5.38 -4.37
C THR A 225 -13.73 -6.22 -4.89
N ILE A 226 -13.74 -6.48 -6.21
CA ILE A 226 -12.63 -7.11 -6.94
C ILE A 226 -12.14 -6.10 -7.96
N ILE A 227 -10.86 -5.77 -7.90
CA ILE A 227 -10.21 -4.82 -8.79
C ILE A 227 -9.18 -5.60 -9.61
N MET A 228 -9.28 -5.56 -10.93
CA MET A 228 -8.28 -6.06 -11.86
C MET A 228 -7.44 -4.85 -12.30
N GLY A 229 -6.22 -4.74 -11.76
CA GLY A 229 -5.40 -3.53 -11.88
C GLY A 229 -4.44 -3.54 -13.08
N THR A 230 -3.90 -4.71 -13.42
CA THR A 230 -2.90 -4.83 -14.49
C THR A 230 -3.08 -6.09 -15.30
N VAL A 231 -2.86 -6.00 -16.61
CA VAL A 231 -2.70 -7.15 -17.52
C VAL A 231 -1.44 -6.93 -18.32
N GLN A 232 -0.51 -7.88 -18.28
CA GLN A 232 0.74 -7.81 -19.00
C GLN A 232 0.98 -9.11 -19.76
N GLY A 233 1.41 -9.04 -21.02
CA GLY A 233 1.73 -10.21 -21.83
C GLY A 233 1.91 -9.92 -23.29
N GLY A 234 2.60 -10.84 -23.98
CA GLY A 234 2.95 -10.67 -25.39
C GLY A 234 4.19 -9.79 -25.59
N ILE A 235 4.73 -9.80 -26.81
CA ILE A 235 5.93 -9.03 -27.19
C ILE A 235 5.61 -8.11 -28.37
N SER A 236 4.92 -8.61 -29.39
CA SER A 236 4.54 -7.83 -30.57
C SER A 236 3.34 -8.45 -31.28
N PRO A 237 2.60 -7.66 -32.11
CA PRO A 237 1.57 -8.21 -32.98
C PRO A 237 2.16 -9.31 -33.90
N GLY A 238 1.43 -10.40 -34.08
CA GLY A 238 1.87 -11.54 -34.89
C GLY A 238 2.74 -12.57 -34.16
N ASN A 239 3.18 -12.30 -32.92
CA ASN A 239 3.83 -13.27 -32.07
C ASN A 239 2.85 -13.87 -31.05
N VAL A 240 2.86 -15.17 -30.89
CA VAL A 240 2.06 -15.87 -29.89
C VAL A 240 2.57 -15.50 -28.49
N ALA A 241 1.71 -14.92 -27.66
CA ALA A 241 2.05 -14.62 -26.27
C ALA A 241 2.29 -15.92 -25.49
N ARG A 242 3.50 -16.10 -24.98
CA ARG A 242 3.88 -17.30 -24.21
C ARG A 242 3.54 -17.18 -22.73
N GLU A 243 3.40 -15.96 -22.25
CA GLU A 243 3.05 -15.65 -20.88
C GLU A 243 2.14 -14.43 -20.81
N THR A 244 1.14 -14.47 -19.94
CA THR A 244 0.27 -13.34 -19.60
C THR A 244 0.00 -13.36 -18.11
N THR A 245 0.15 -12.21 -17.45
CA THR A 245 -0.06 -12.02 -16.02
C THR A 245 -1.15 -10.99 -15.78
N LEU A 246 -2.10 -11.34 -14.91
CA LEU A 246 -3.16 -10.50 -14.38
C LEU A 246 -2.85 -10.17 -12.92
N GLY A 247 -2.74 -8.89 -12.59
CA GLY A 247 -2.69 -8.41 -11.21
C GLY A 247 -4.09 -8.01 -10.74
N PHE A 248 -4.49 -8.49 -9.56
CA PHE A 248 -5.80 -8.21 -8.99
C PHE A 248 -5.74 -7.95 -7.49
N GLU A 249 -6.78 -7.27 -6.98
CA GLU A 249 -6.96 -6.99 -5.56
C GLU A 249 -8.42 -7.25 -5.16
N VAL A 250 -8.62 -7.94 -4.05
CA VAL A 250 -9.92 -8.11 -3.40
C VAL A 250 -9.92 -7.29 -2.13
N ARG A 251 -10.89 -6.40 -1.98
CA ARG A 251 -11.13 -5.62 -0.75
C ARG A 251 -12.42 -6.06 -0.11
N SER A 252 -12.44 -6.20 1.22
CA SER A 252 -13.66 -6.54 1.96
C SER A 252 -13.64 -5.98 3.38
N GLU A 253 -14.80 -5.56 3.86
CA GLU A 253 -15.02 -5.22 5.28
C GLU A 253 -14.98 -6.46 6.18
N SER A 254 -15.10 -7.66 5.61
CA SER A 254 -15.04 -8.92 6.33
C SER A 254 -13.79 -9.72 5.98
N ALA A 255 -13.07 -10.17 7.01
CA ALA A 255 -11.90 -11.03 6.84
C ALA A 255 -12.24 -12.34 6.12
N SER A 256 -13.43 -12.90 6.31
CA SER A 256 -13.87 -14.14 5.66
C SER A 256 -14.06 -14.00 4.14
N HIS A 257 -14.36 -12.80 3.65
CA HIS A 257 -14.52 -12.52 2.21
C HIS A 257 -13.24 -12.08 1.53
N SER A 258 -12.24 -11.65 2.29
CA SER A 258 -10.88 -11.44 1.78
C SER A 258 -10.06 -12.74 1.76
N GLU A 259 -10.59 -13.84 2.29
CA GLU A 259 -10.00 -15.16 2.12
C GLU A 259 -10.35 -15.72 0.73
N PRO A 260 -9.37 -16.19 -0.04
CA PRO A 260 -9.69 -16.97 -1.22
C PRO A 260 -10.50 -18.16 -0.75
N GLY A 261 -11.74 -18.24 -1.23
CA GLY A 261 -12.65 -19.30 -0.86
C GLY A 261 -11.93 -20.65 -0.96
N ALA A 262 -11.84 -21.34 0.16
CA ALA A 262 -11.29 -22.67 0.21
C ALA A 262 -12.04 -23.52 -0.81
N ARG A 263 -11.30 -24.07 -1.80
CA ARG A 263 -11.74 -24.97 -2.87
C ARG A 263 -12.25 -24.29 -4.15
N ALA A 264 -11.37 -23.63 -4.87
CA ALA A 264 -11.40 -23.80 -6.31
C ALA A 264 -10.67 -25.14 -6.59
N THR A 265 -11.46 -26.18 -6.80
CA THR A 265 -10.97 -27.49 -7.20
C THR A 265 -10.22 -27.35 -8.52
N GLY A 266 -8.95 -27.79 -8.53
CA GLY A 266 -8.07 -27.70 -9.66
C GLY A 266 -8.68 -28.21 -10.97
N GLY A 267 -8.91 -27.31 -11.91
CA GLY A 267 -9.13 -27.64 -13.31
C GLY A 267 -7.80 -27.47 -14.04
N HIS A 268 -7.23 -28.57 -14.51
CA HIS A 268 -6.09 -28.50 -15.40
C HIS A 268 -6.60 -28.01 -16.76
N CYS A 269 -6.08 -26.86 -17.22
CA CYS A 269 -6.16 -26.54 -18.62
C CYS A 269 -5.03 -27.28 -19.33
N GLU A 270 -5.34 -28.28 -20.12
CA GLU A 270 -4.34 -29.08 -20.84
C GLU A 270 -3.46 -28.24 -21.79
N ARG A 271 -3.85 -26.99 -22.08
CA ARG A 271 -3.18 -26.11 -23.04
C ARG A 271 -2.31 -25.01 -22.40
N CYS A 272 -2.46 -24.72 -21.10
CA CYS A 272 -1.60 -23.75 -20.41
C CYS A 272 -1.52 -24.05 -18.91
N HIS A 273 -0.39 -23.69 -18.30
CA HIS A 273 -0.22 -23.75 -16.85
C HIS A 273 -0.53 -22.37 -16.27
N CYS A 274 -1.60 -22.31 -15.46
CA CYS A 274 -1.93 -21.10 -14.70
C CYS A 274 -1.51 -21.27 -13.24
N ALA A 275 -0.74 -20.34 -12.73
CA ALA A 275 -0.33 -20.27 -11.33
C ALA A 275 -0.82 -18.99 -10.70
N ILE A 276 -1.31 -19.06 -9.47
CA ILE A 276 -1.71 -17.88 -8.69
C ILE A 276 -0.75 -17.71 -7.55
N ARG A 277 -0.26 -16.48 -7.40
CA ARG A 277 0.47 -16.02 -6.24
C ARG A 277 -0.36 -14.95 -5.54
N ALA A 278 -0.74 -15.18 -4.30
CA ALA A 278 -1.49 -14.21 -3.50
C ALA A 278 -0.69 -13.80 -2.26
N SER A 279 -0.74 -12.51 -1.93
CA SER A 279 -0.22 -11.97 -0.68
C SER A 279 -1.34 -11.31 0.09
N ARG A 280 -1.39 -11.53 1.41
CA ARG A 280 -2.38 -10.90 2.30
C ARG A 280 -1.77 -9.69 2.99
N SER A 281 -2.53 -8.60 3.05
CA SER A 281 -2.39 -7.58 4.06
C SER A 281 -3.56 -7.71 5.03
N THR A 282 -3.34 -8.37 6.18
CA THR A 282 -4.34 -8.41 7.25
C THR A 282 -3.99 -7.38 8.32
N TRP A 283 -4.88 -6.45 8.55
CA TRP A 283 -4.92 -5.72 9.79
C TRP A 283 -5.46 -6.68 10.87
N THR A 284 -4.58 -7.17 11.73
CA THR A 284 -5.03 -7.83 12.96
C THR A 284 -5.42 -6.74 13.95
N SER A 285 -6.72 -6.53 14.10
CA SER A 285 -7.26 -5.78 15.22
C SER A 285 -7.07 -6.59 16.51
N MET A 286 -6.31 -6.06 17.43
CA MET A 286 -6.26 -6.30 18.89
C MET A 286 -6.05 -7.73 19.44
N PRO A 287 -5.45 -7.88 20.65
CA PRO A 287 -5.01 -9.16 21.18
C PRO A 287 -6.19 -10.08 21.49
N GLY A 288 -6.22 -11.21 20.80
CA GLY A 288 -7.26 -12.25 20.89
C GLY A 288 -7.50 -13.00 19.60
N ALA A 289 -7.05 -12.53 18.46
CA ALA A 289 -7.22 -13.20 17.18
C ALA A 289 -6.09 -14.23 16.93
N ASN A 290 -6.49 -15.47 16.72
CA ASN A 290 -5.64 -16.63 16.47
C ASN A 290 -4.61 -16.39 15.35
N ARG A 291 -3.40 -16.91 15.56
CA ARG A 291 -2.27 -16.93 14.62
C ARG A 291 -2.71 -17.32 13.22
N VAL A 292 -2.45 -16.45 12.24
CA VAL A 292 -2.62 -16.74 10.83
C VAL A 292 -1.38 -17.49 10.33
N PRO A 293 -1.54 -18.63 9.61
CA PRO A 293 -0.43 -19.36 9.01
C PRO A 293 0.25 -18.54 7.91
N SER A 294 1.57 -18.72 7.80
CA SER A 294 2.43 -18.16 6.75
C SER A 294 2.00 -18.60 5.35
N THR A 295 2.24 -17.71 4.38
CA THR A 295 2.15 -17.88 2.93
C THR A 295 2.16 -19.35 2.46
N SER A 296 0.99 -19.83 2.00
CA SER A 296 0.89 -21.07 1.24
C SER A 296 0.54 -20.74 -0.22
N ASP A 297 1.28 -21.33 -1.15
CA ASP A 297 0.98 -21.30 -2.58
C ASP A 297 -0.41 -21.90 -2.82
N ILE A 298 -1.37 -21.06 -3.21
CA ILE A 298 -2.70 -21.51 -3.58
C ILE A 298 -2.71 -21.76 -5.08
N ARG A 299 -2.78 -23.02 -5.48
CA ARG A 299 -2.94 -23.41 -6.87
C ARG A 299 -4.43 -23.36 -7.24
N TRP A 300 -4.78 -22.44 -8.10
CA TRP A 300 -6.09 -22.42 -8.74
C TRP A 300 -5.99 -23.04 -10.12
N CYS A 301 -6.74 -24.13 -10.36
CA CYS A 301 -6.91 -24.66 -11.72
C CYS A 301 -8.33 -24.35 -12.18
N ALA A 302 -8.47 -23.49 -13.17
CA ALA A 302 -9.75 -23.26 -13.83
C ALA A 302 -10.08 -24.44 -14.77
N ARG A 303 -11.17 -25.16 -14.51
CA ARG A 303 -11.72 -26.10 -15.49
C ARG A 303 -12.23 -25.30 -16.69
N ALA A 304 -11.48 -25.34 -17.79
CA ALA A 304 -12.05 -25.11 -19.10
C ALA A 304 -12.77 -26.40 -19.50
N GLY A 305 -14.09 -26.39 -19.56
CA GLY A 305 -14.86 -27.46 -20.21
C GLY A 305 -14.48 -27.54 -21.69
N PRO A 306 -14.68 -28.69 -22.34
CA PRO A 306 -14.36 -28.85 -23.75
C PRO A 306 -15.14 -27.84 -24.59
N PHE A 307 -14.46 -27.04 -25.36
CA PHE A 307 -15.07 -26.25 -26.43
C PHE A 307 -15.55 -27.23 -27.50
N SER A 308 -16.84 -27.41 -27.65
CA SER A 308 -17.41 -28.04 -28.84
C SER A 308 -17.26 -27.06 -30.00
N ALA A 309 -16.67 -27.51 -31.08
CA ALA A 309 -16.43 -26.74 -32.30
C ALA A 309 -17.71 -26.53 -33.17
N ASP A 310 -18.89 -26.68 -32.57
CA ASP A 310 -20.18 -26.58 -33.28
C ASP A 310 -20.95 -25.37 -32.77
N SER A 311 -20.55 -24.18 -33.16
CA SER A 311 -21.44 -23.01 -33.32
C SER A 311 -20.64 -21.85 -33.92
N VAL A 312 -20.54 -21.82 -35.22
CA VAL A 312 -20.40 -20.62 -36.03
C VAL A 312 -21.66 -20.50 -36.87
#